data_3b9142b7cbb20b696a67eee650725f53
#
_entry.id   3b9142b7cbb20b696a67eee650725f53
#
_cell.length_a   1.000
_cell.length_b   1.000
_cell.length_c   1.000
_cell.angle_alpha   90.00
_cell.angle_beta   90.00
_cell.angle_gamma   90.00
#
_symmetry.space_group_name_H-M   'P 1'
#
loop_
_entity.id
_entity.type
_entity.pdbx_description
1 polymer ?
#
loop_
_entity_poly.entity_id
_entity_poly.type
_entity_poly.pdbx_seq_one_letter_code
_entity_poly.pdbx_strand_id
1 'polypeptide(L)'
;VFSIRQDAQKKKLIFPILPTTTIGSFPQTTDIRKARASLTKGEISQQEYESFMQDSIVECIKIQEDLDLDVLVHGEPERNDMVQYFGELLSGFAFTSFGWVQSYGTRCVKPPIIYGDVERPEAMTVKWSEFAQQNTKKVMKGMLTGPVTILQWSFVRDDQPRKDTCYQIALAIRDEVKDLEDAGIHVIQVDEAAFREGLPVRRAQWNEYLKWAVDTFRLTTACVEDSTQIHSHMCYSEFNDVIEDIAAMDADVISIECSRSNMELLKAFKDFDYPNEIGPGVWDIHSPRVPSQSEIENLIEKAKNSVKLENLWINP
;
A
#
# COMPACT_ATOMS: atom_id res chain seq x y z
N VAL A 1 -0.95 6.78 -20.98
CA VAL A 1 0.31 7.53 -20.82
C VAL A 1 0.17 8.42 -19.60
N PHE A 2 1.14 8.41 -18.68
CA PHE A 2 1.07 9.12 -17.40
C PHE A 2 0.66 10.58 -17.53
N SER A 3 1.22 11.35 -18.48
CA SER A 3 0.87 12.77 -18.66
C SER A 3 -0.63 13.02 -18.91
N ILE A 4 -1.31 12.12 -19.60
CA ILE A 4 -2.76 12.22 -19.83
C ILE A 4 -3.52 11.97 -18.54
N ARG A 5 -3.12 10.95 -17.76
CA ARG A 5 -3.71 10.65 -16.45
C ARG A 5 -3.47 11.80 -15.48
N GLN A 6 -2.24 12.32 -15.41
CA GLN A 6 -1.89 13.45 -14.54
C GLN A 6 -2.76 14.68 -14.82
N ASP A 7 -3.01 15.01 -16.10
CA ASP A 7 -3.89 16.12 -16.47
C ASP A 7 -5.36 15.88 -16.05
N ALA A 8 -5.85 14.65 -16.15
CA ALA A 8 -7.19 14.28 -15.71
C ALA A 8 -7.30 14.30 -14.17
N GLN A 9 -6.30 13.76 -13.49
CA GLN A 9 -6.21 13.75 -12.03
C GLN A 9 -6.12 15.16 -11.45
N LYS A 10 -5.30 16.03 -11.98
CA LYS A 10 -5.19 17.45 -11.54
C LYS A 10 -6.49 18.24 -11.70
N LYS A 11 -7.36 17.86 -12.63
CA LYS A 11 -8.69 18.49 -12.79
C LYS A 11 -9.70 17.98 -11.75
N LYS A 12 -9.57 16.75 -11.31
CA LYS A 12 -10.48 16.10 -10.35
C LYS A 12 -10.00 16.21 -8.91
N LEU A 13 -8.72 15.99 -8.71
CA LEU A 13 -8.04 16.00 -7.41
C LEU A 13 -7.24 17.31 -7.30
N ILE A 14 -7.81 18.31 -6.65
CA ILE A 14 -7.19 19.62 -6.50
C ILE A 14 -6.26 19.59 -5.28
N PHE A 15 -5.02 19.17 -5.49
CA PHE A 15 -4.00 19.15 -4.44
C PHE A 15 -3.09 20.39 -4.51
N PRO A 16 -2.52 20.82 -3.36
CA PRO A 16 -1.47 21.83 -3.33
C PRO A 16 -0.18 21.31 -3.96
N ILE A 17 0.81 22.17 -4.10
CA ILE A 17 2.19 21.76 -4.36
C ILE A 17 2.71 21.05 -3.11
N LEU A 18 3.42 19.92 -3.28
CA LEU A 18 3.87 19.03 -2.21
C LEU A 18 2.71 18.44 -1.40
N PRO A 19 1.79 17.71 -2.02
CA PRO A 19 0.67 17.13 -1.31
C PRO A 19 1.16 16.20 -0.20
N THR A 20 0.44 16.18 0.91
CA THR A 20 0.78 15.39 2.09
C THR A 20 -0.14 14.19 2.24
N THR A 21 0.42 13.05 2.58
CA THR A 21 -0.32 11.81 2.88
C THR A 21 0.47 10.93 3.84
N THR A 22 -0.14 9.86 4.34
CA THR A 22 0.55 8.81 5.08
C THR A 22 0.64 7.52 4.25
N ILE A 23 1.41 6.52 4.71
CA ILE A 23 1.54 5.23 4.04
C ILE A 23 0.22 4.47 4.08
N GLY A 24 -0.50 4.44 5.24
CA GLY A 24 -1.79 3.74 5.36
C GLY A 24 -2.17 3.39 6.78
N SER A 25 -1.46 2.47 7.40
CA SER A 25 -1.82 1.97 8.72
C SER A 25 -1.41 2.93 9.84
N PHE A 26 -2.31 3.07 10.82
CA PHE A 26 -2.06 3.73 12.10
C PHE A 26 -1.75 2.70 13.19
N PRO A 27 -1.24 3.12 14.37
CA PRO A 27 -0.86 2.18 15.41
C PRO A 27 -2.01 1.28 15.86
N GLN A 28 -1.76 -0.02 15.90
CA GLN A 28 -2.66 -1.02 16.49
C GLN A 28 -2.65 -0.88 18.01
N THR A 29 -3.53 -0.05 18.55
CA THR A 29 -3.64 0.21 19.98
C THR A 29 -3.99 -1.04 20.79
N THR A 30 -3.77 -0.99 22.11
CA THR A 30 -4.17 -2.08 23.00
C THR A 30 -5.67 -2.38 22.90
N ASP A 31 -6.49 -1.36 22.72
CA ASP A 31 -7.95 -1.51 22.68
C ASP A 31 -8.42 -2.09 21.35
N ILE A 32 -7.83 -1.70 20.23
CA ILE A 32 -8.05 -2.36 18.92
C ILE A 32 -7.72 -3.85 19.01
N ARG A 33 -6.57 -4.20 19.59
CA ARG A 33 -6.16 -5.61 19.76
C ARG A 33 -7.10 -6.39 20.68
N LYS A 34 -7.57 -5.78 21.77
CA LYS A 34 -8.57 -6.38 22.67
C LYS A 34 -9.88 -6.62 21.95
N ALA A 35 -10.41 -5.61 21.23
CA ALA A 35 -11.66 -5.76 20.48
C ALA A 35 -11.60 -6.94 19.50
N ARG A 36 -10.50 -7.07 18.73
CA ARG A 36 -10.27 -8.20 17.82
C ARG A 36 -10.21 -9.53 18.56
N ALA A 37 -9.53 -9.58 19.71
CA ALA A 37 -9.45 -10.80 20.53
C ALA A 37 -10.81 -11.18 21.11
N SER A 38 -11.61 -10.20 21.57
CA SER A 38 -12.96 -10.43 22.12
C SER A 38 -13.91 -10.92 21.04
N LEU A 39 -13.83 -10.40 19.81
CA LEU A 39 -14.60 -10.94 18.68
C LEU A 39 -14.24 -12.40 18.42
N THR A 40 -12.94 -12.71 18.34
CA THR A 40 -12.47 -14.10 18.09
C THR A 40 -12.95 -15.07 19.16
N LYS A 41 -13.09 -14.63 20.41
CA LYS A 41 -13.60 -15.44 21.52
C LYS A 41 -15.13 -15.49 21.62
N GLY A 42 -15.84 -14.70 20.80
CA GLY A 42 -17.29 -14.56 20.87
C GLY A 42 -17.78 -13.76 22.09
N GLU A 43 -16.93 -12.95 22.72
CA GLU A 43 -17.27 -12.07 23.86
C GLU A 43 -18.03 -10.83 23.43
N ILE A 44 -17.85 -10.38 22.16
CA ILE A 44 -18.60 -9.31 21.52
C ILE A 44 -19.15 -9.80 20.18
N SER A 45 -20.23 -9.17 19.73
CA SER A 45 -20.83 -9.43 18.43
C SER A 45 -20.01 -8.77 17.29
N GLN A 46 -20.24 -9.24 16.08
CA GLN A 46 -19.68 -8.62 14.87
C GLN A 46 -20.08 -7.13 14.76
N GLN A 47 -21.32 -6.79 15.10
CA GLN A 47 -21.81 -5.42 15.06
C GLN A 47 -21.10 -4.51 16.08
N GLU A 48 -20.86 -4.99 17.29
CA GLU A 48 -20.10 -4.24 18.32
C GLU A 48 -18.65 -4.02 17.88
N TYR A 49 -18.04 -5.03 17.29
CA TYR A 49 -16.70 -4.92 16.73
C TYR A 49 -16.64 -3.90 15.58
N GLU A 50 -17.57 -3.96 14.64
CA GLU A 50 -17.63 -3.02 13.52
C GLU A 50 -17.85 -1.58 14.00
N SER A 51 -18.72 -1.35 14.97
CA SER A 51 -18.92 -0.03 15.58
C SER A 51 -17.63 0.50 16.20
N PHE A 52 -16.88 -0.35 16.92
CA PHE A 52 -15.59 0.04 17.50
C PHE A 52 -14.56 0.39 16.43
N MET A 53 -14.52 -0.35 15.31
CA MET A 53 -13.62 -0.03 14.19
C MET A 53 -14.01 1.29 13.53
N GLN A 54 -15.31 1.56 13.37
CA GLN A 54 -15.81 2.83 12.83
C GLN A 54 -15.42 4.02 13.71
N ASP A 55 -15.54 3.90 15.03
CA ASP A 55 -15.10 4.94 15.97
C ASP A 55 -13.59 5.20 15.85
N SER A 56 -12.79 4.13 15.70
CA SER A 56 -11.35 4.22 15.51
C SER A 56 -10.99 4.90 14.18
N ILE A 57 -11.75 4.65 13.11
CA ILE A 57 -11.58 5.32 11.81
C ILE A 57 -11.91 6.81 11.93
N VAL A 58 -12.98 7.18 12.60
CA VAL A 58 -13.36 8.59 12.80
C VAL A 58 -12.29 9.34 13.59
N GLU A 59 -11.74 8.72 14.64
CA GLU A 59 -10.63 9.30 15.40
C GLU A 59 -9.39 9.50 14.54
N CYS A 60 -9.04 8.50 13.73
CA CYS A 60 -7.92 8.56 12.80
C CYS A 60 -8.08 9.69 11.77
N ILE A 61 -9.28 9.84 11.20
CA ILE A 61 -9.60 10.93 10.26
C ILE A 61 -9.41 12.27 10.92
N LYS A 62 -9.98 12.45 12.13
CA LYS A 62 -9.89 13.70 12.88
C LYS A 62 -8.44 14.11 13.15
N ILE A 63 -7.59 13.18 13.56
CA ILE A 63 -6.15 13.45 13.78
C ILE A 63 -5.50 13.96 12.48
N GLN A 64 -5.79 13.35 11.35
CA GLN A 64 -5.22 13.75 10.06
C GLN A 64 -5.76 15.12 9.59
N GLU A 65 -7.05 15.42 9.83
CA GLU A 65 -7.64 16.74 9.54
C GLU A 65 -7.05 17.83 10.44
N ASP A 66 -6.86 17.55 11.73
CA ASP A 66 -6.23 18.49 12.68
C ASP A 66 -4.76 18.80 12.31
N LEU A 67 -4.09 17.86 11.64
CA LEU A 67 -2.74 18.02 11.07
C LEU A 67 -2.75 18.62 9.65
N ASP A 68 -3.92 18.89 9.10
CA ASP A 68 -4.13 19.44 7.76
C ASP A 68 -3.50 18.61 6.63
N LEU A 69 -3.52 17.27 6.73
CA LEU A 69 -3.09 16.41 5.62
C LEU A 69 -4.03 16.53 4.42
N ASP A 70 -3.48 16.42 3.20
CA ASP A 70 -4.25 16.60 1.96
C ASP A 70 -5.00 15.34 1.54
N VAL A 71 -4.36 14.18 1.64
CA VAL A 71 -4.95 12.88 1.32
C VAL A 71 -4.93 12.01 2.56
N LEU A 72 -6.11 11.63 3.02
CA LEU A 72 -6.28 10.88 4.27
C LEU A 72 -6.34 9.38 4.02
N VAL A 73 -6.07 8.61 5.07
CA VAL A 73 -6.26 7.16 5.12
C VAL A 73 -7.22 6.81 6.26
N HIS A 74 -7.91 5.67 6.15
CA HIS A 74 -8.80 5.22 7.24
C HIS A 74 -8.05 4.63 8.45
N GLY A 75 -6.74 4.39 8.32
CA GLY A 75 -5.87 3.95 9.40
C GLY A 75 -5.79 2.45 9.62
N GLU A 76 -6.61 1.66 8.95
CA GLU A 76 -6.59 0.18 8.93
C GLU A 76 -6.77 -0.50 10.32
N PRO A 77 -7.68 -0.03 11.20
CA PRO A 77 -7.83 -0.63 12.53
C PRO A 77 -8.35 -2.08 12.46
N GLU A 78 -9.08 -2.42 11.40
CA GLU A 78 -9.63 -3.75 11.16
C GLU A 78 -8.58 -4.79 10.75
N ARG A 79 -7.40 -4.36 10.31
CA ARG A 79 -6.36 -5.24 9.76
C ARG A 79 -5.32 -5.59 10.82
N ASN A 80 -5.02 -6.87 10.96
CA ASN A 80 -3.92 -7.33 11.81
C ASN A 80 -2.59 -7.31 11.05
N ASP A 81 -2.62 -7.73 9.80
CA ASP A 81 -1.47 -7.78 8.89
C ASP A 81 -1.96 -7.58 7.46
N MET A 82 -1.15 -6.92 6.64
CA MET A 82 -1.54 -6.54 5.28
C MET A 82 -1.72 -7.73 4.32
N VAL A 83 -1.12 -8.90 4.60
CA VAL A 83 -1.29 -10.11 3.78
C VAL A 83 -2.32 -11.04 4.41
N GLN A 84 -2.29 -11.20 5.73
CA GLN A 84 -3.27 -12.02 6.44
C GLN A 84 -4.70 -11.53 6.19
N TYR A 85 -4.94 -10.23 6.27
CA TYR A 85 -6.26 -9.63 6.07
C TYR A 85 -6.87 -10.02 4.72
N PHE A 86 -6.12 -9.84 3.64
CA PHE A 86 -6.60 -10.18 2.30
C PHE A 86 -6.75 -11.69 2.11
N GLY A 87 -5.80 -12.47 2.60
CA GLY A 87 -5.88 -13.93 2.52
C GLY A 87 -7.07 -14.52 3.27
N GLU A 88 -7.51 -13.91 4.39
CA GLU A 88 -8.71 -14.34 5.13
C GLU A 88 -10.02 -14.07 4.36
N LEU A 89 -10.00 -13.14 3.40
CA LEU A 89 -11.16 -12.74 2.59
C LEU A 89 -11.16 -13.32 1.18
N LEU A 90 -10.04 -13.88 0.73
CA LEU A 90 -9.89 -14.53 -0.56
C LEU A 90 -10.10 -16.04 -0.44
N SER A 91 -10.70 -16.67 -1.46
CA SER A 91 -10.76 -18.11 -1.58
C SER A 91 -9.38 -18.69 -1.93
N GLY A 92 -9.15 -19.96 -1.62
CA GLY A 92 -7.90 -20.65 -1.93
C GLY A 92 -6.79 -20.46 -0.89
N PHE A 93 -7.09 -19.77 0.22
CA PHE A 93 -6.17 -19.51 1.33
C PHE A 93 -6.54 -20.30 2.58
N ALA A 94 -5.53 -20.72 3.32
CA ALA A 94 -5.67 -21.32 4.65
C ALA A 94 -4.69 -20.69 5.64
N PHE A 95 -5.03 -20.75 6.92
CA PHE A 95 -4.21 -20.21 8.01
C PHE A 95 -4.00 -21.24 9.10
N THR A 96 -2.81 -21.23 9.69
CA THR A 96 -2.53 -22.03 10.90
C THR A 96 -2.95 -21.27 12.15
N SER A 97 -3.26 -21.99 13.21
CA SER A 97 -3.55 -21.36 14.52
C SER A 97 -2.29 -20.81 15.18
N PHE A 98 -1.15 -21.48 15.04
CA PHE A 98 0.09 -21.20 15.79
C PHE A 98 1.34 -21.03 14.92
N GLY A 99 1.21 -21.00 13.60
CA GLY A 99 2.32 -20.88 12.66
C GLY A 99 2.88 -19.46 12.59
N TRP A 100 3.28 -18.90 13.74
CA TRP A 100 3.88 -17.59 13.81
C TRP A 100 5.30 -17.60 13.24
N VAL A 101 5.59 -16.62 12.38
CA VAL A 101 6.90 -16.37 11.80
C VAL A 101 7.33 -14.96 12.18
N GLN A 102 8.59 -14.80 12.56
CA GLN A 102 9.16 -13.48 12.81
C GLN A 102 9.27 -12.73 11.49
N SER A 103 8.77 -11.51 11.49
CA SER A 103 8.88 -10.57 10.38
C SER A 103 9.96 -9.52 10.68
N TYR A 104 9.62 -8.25 10.71
CA TYR A 104 10.57 -7.18 10.99
C TYR A 104 10.64 -6.89 12.50
N GLY A 105 11.87 -6.80 13.04
CA GLY A 105 12.09 -6.53 14.46
C GLY A 105 11.45 -7.58 15.37
N THR A 106 10.57 -7.17 16.26
CA THR A 106 9.83 -8.06 17.18
C THR A 106 8.44 -8.45 16.66
N ARG A 107 8.06 -8.00 15.47
CA ARG A 107 6.76 -8.31 14.86
C ARG A 107 6.74 -9.77 14.41
N CYS A 108 5.66 -10.46 14.74
CA CYS A 108 5.35 -11.80 14.23
C CYS A 108 4.08 -11.75 13.38
N VAL A 109 4.07 -12.54 12.32
CA VAL A 109 2.95 -12.70 11.38
C VAL A 109 2.60 -14.18 11.24
N LYS A 110 1.41 -14.48 10.73
CA LYS A 110 1.02 -15.81 10.30
C LYS A 110 0.90 -15.81 8.77
N PRO A 111 1.93 -16.25 8.04
CA PRO A 111 1.86 -16.28 6.60
C PRO A 111 0.70 -17.15 6.12
N PRO A 112 -0.10 -16.71 5.15
CA PRO A 112 -1.11 -17.54 4.53
C PRO A 112 -0.51 -18.75 3.82
N ILE A 113 -1.33 -19.78 3.64
CA ILE A 113 -1.04 -20.94 2.79
C ILE A 113 -1.99 -20.89 1.61
N ILE A 114 -1.47 -20.66 0.40
CA ILE A 114 -2.25 -20.73 -0.84
C ILE A 114 -2.26 -22.17 -1.30
N TYR A 115 -3.43 -22.80 -1.20
CA TYR A 115 -3.60 -24.24 -1.50
C TYR A 115 -4.51 -24.51 -2.71
N GLY A 116 -5.21 -23.51 -3.20
CA GLY A 116 -6.17 -23.62 -4.29
C GLY A 116 -6.14 -22.41 -5.21
N ASP A 117 -7.06 -22.38 -6.16
CA ASP A 117 -7.27 -21.22 -7.02
C ASP A 117 -7.78 -20.03 -6.21
N VAL A 118 -7.31 -18.84 -6.56
CA VAL A 118 -7.63 -17.61 -5.81
C VAL A 118 -8.79 -16.90 -6.47
N GLU A 119 -9.84 -16.64 -5.68
CA GLU A 119 -11.00 -15.87 -6.08
C GLU A 119 -11.36 -14.86 -4.98
N ARG A 120 -12.00 -13.76 -5.37
CA ARG A 120 -12.57 -12.75 -4.47
C ARG A 120 -14.09 -12.99 -4.38
N PRO A 121 -14.60 -13.60 -3.31
CA PRO A 121 -16.03 -13.86 -3.15
C PRO A 121 -16.87 -12.59 -2.98
N GLU A 122 -16.32 -11.60 -2.23
CA GLU A 122 -17.03 -10.36 -1.87
C GLU A 122 -16.04 -9.20 -1.78
N ALA A 123 -16.56 -7.96 -1.73
CA ALA A 123 -15.75 -6.76 -1.48
C ALA A 123 -15.08 -6.83 -0.11
N MET A 124 -13.80 -6.45 -0.06
CA MET A 124 -12.96 -6.63 1.13
C MET A 124 -12.78 -5.35 1.94
N THR A 125 -12.53 -4.21 1.28
CA THR A 125 -12.15 -2.93 1.90
C THR A 125 -13.11 -1.80 1.60
N VAL A 126 -13.99 -1.97 0.62
CA VAL A 126 -14.89 -0.92 0.10
C VAL A 126 -15.72 -0.31 1.22
N LYS A 127 -16.35 -1.14 2.07
CA LYS A 127 -17.19 -0.63 3.18
C LYS A 127 -16.45 0.29 4.14
N TRP A 128 -15.17 0.02 4.40
CA TRP A 128 -14.37 0.82 5.32
C TRP A 128 -13.91 2.12 4.68
N SER A 129 -13.50 2.05 3.42
CA SER A 129 -13.08 3.22 2.64
C SER A 129 -14.26 4.17 2.37
N GLU A 130 -15.42 3.63 2.02
CA GLU A 130 -16.65 4.39 1.82
C GLU A 130 -17.12 5.05 3.12
N PHE A 131 -17.16 4.29 4.23
CA PHE A 131 -17.46 4.85 5.55
C PHE A 131 -16.50 5.98 5.92
N ALA A 132 -15.20 5.78 5.70
CA ALA A 132 -14.21 6.81 5.96
C ALA A 132 -14.44 8.06 5.10
N GLN A 133 -14.69 7.92 3.79
CA GLN A 133 -14.94 9.05 2.90
C GLN A 133 -16.22 9.82 3.29
N GLN A 134 -17.24 9.15 3.82
CA GLN A 134 -18.47 9.81 4.31
C GLN A 134 -18.24 10.68 5.56
N ASN A 135 -17.13 10.47 6.28
CA ASN A 135 -16.79 11.21 7.50
C ASN A 135 -15.77 12.35 7.28
N THR A 136 -15.39 12.63 6.03
CA THR A 136 -14.50 13.75 5.69
C THR A 136 -14.86 14.37 4.34
N LYS A 137 -14.46 15.65 4.16
CA LYS A 137 -14.52 16.33 2.88
C LYS A 137 -13.19 16.25 2.12
N LYS A 138 -12.12 15.83 2.78
CA LYS A 138 -10.81 15.60 2.15
C LYS A 138 -10.85 14.31 1.34
N VAL A 139 -9.88 14.13 0.46
CA VAL A 139 -9.77 12.92 -0.35
C VAL A 139 -9.32 11.75 0.53
N MET A 140 -10.07 10.65 0.48
CA MET A 140 -9.72 9.41 1.14
C MET A 140 -8.96 8.49 0.18
N LYS A 141 -7.88 7.90 0.67
CA LYS A 141 -7.09 6.92 -0.07
C LYS A 141 -7.49 5.50 0.32
N GLY A 142 -7.92 4.71 -0.68
CA GLY A 142 -8.14 3.27 -0.54
C GLY A 142 -6.80 2.53 -0.44
N MET A 143 -6.72 1.54 0.46
CA MET A 143 -5.47 0.86 0.80
C MET A 143 -5.56 -0.63 0.49
N LEU A 144 -4.72 -1.12 -0.41
CA LEU A 144 -4.68 -2.52 -0.83
C LEU A 144 -3.26 -3.06 -0.78
N THR A 145 -3.14 -4.37 -0.62
CA THR A 145 -1.87 -5.08 -0.81
C THR A 145 -1.83 -5.63 -2.23
N GLY A 146 -0.71 -5.43 -2.90
CA GLY A 146 -0.52 -5.87 -4.27
C GLY A 146 -0.30 -7.38 -4.42
N PRO A 147 -0.54 -7.90 -5.64
CA PRO A 147 -0.53 -9.34 -5.90
C PRO A 147 0.83 -9.99 -5.66
N VAL A 148 1.92 -9.31 -5.98
CA VAL A 148 3.26 -9.84 -5.76
C VAL A 148 3.55 -9.98 -4.27
N THR A 149 3.17 -8.98 -3.47
CA THR A 149 3.37 -9.00 -2.02
C THR A 149 2.54 -10.09 -1.36
N ILE A 150 1.25 -10.25 -1.73
CA ILE A 150 0.41 -11.34 -1.23
C ILE A 150 1.03 -12.69 -1.55
N LEU A 151 1.50 -12.88 -2.80
CA LEU A 151 2.16 -14.12 -3.21
C LEU A 151 3.44 -14.39 -2.42
N GLN A 152 4.34 -13.40 -2.34
CA GLN A 152 5.68 -13.60 -1.78
C GLN A 152 5.68 -13.83 -0.27
N TRP A 153 4.74 -13.22 0.44
CA TRP A 153 4.60 -13.40 1.89
C TRP A 153 3.62 -14.52 2.27
N SER A 154 3.31 -15.39 1.33
CA SER A 154 2.52 -16.62 1.53
C SER A 154 3.35 -17.87 1.26
N PHE A 155 2.95 -19.00 1.84
CA PHE A 155 3.37 -20.32 1.37
C PHE A 155 2.53 -20.68 0.15
N VAL A 156 3.16 -20.78 -1.01
CA VAL A 156 2.48 -20.89 -2.30
C VAL A 156 2.43 -22.37 -2.73
N ARG A 157 1.27 -22.81 -3.25
CA ARG A 157 1.08 -24.10 -3.94
C ARG A 157 2.17 -24.33 -4.99
N ASP A 158 2.55 -25.57 -5.23
CA ASP A 158 3.62 -25.98 -6.13
C ASP A 158 3.15 -26.80 -7.34
N ASP A 159 1.85 -27.02 -7.48
CA ASP A 159 1.24 -27.74 -8.60
C ASP A 159 1.04 -26.87 -9.86
N GLN A 160 1.29 -25.57 -9.76
CA GLN A 160 1.31 -24.63 -10.90
C GLN A 160 2.45 -23.60 -10.74
N PRO A 161 2.86 -22.92 -11.84
CA PRO A 161 3.85 -21.86 -11.78
C PRO A 161 3.39 -20.70 -10.85
N ARG A 162 4.31 -20.17 -10.04
CA ARG A 162 4.02 -19.03 -9.13
C ARG A 162 3.39 -17.83 -9.85
N LYS A 163 3.81 -17.56 -11.09
CA LYS A 163 3.23 -16.49 -11.90
C LYS A 163 1.73 -16.66 -12.11
N ASP A 164 1.26 -17.89 -12.36
CA ASP A 164 -0.15 -18.15 -12.62
C ASP A 164 -1.00 -17.89 -11.37
N THR A 165 -0.49 -18.28 -10.20
CA THR A 165 -1.10 -17.92 -8.89
C THR A 165 -1.09 -16.40 -8.69
N CYS A 166 -0.02 -15.69 -9.08
CA CYS A 166 0.05 -14.23 -8.98
C CYS A 166 -0.99 -13.55 -9.88
N TYR A 167 -1.21 -14.06 -11.09
CA TYR A 167 -2.26 -13.55 -11.97
C TYR A 167 -3.67 -13.76 -11.40
N GLN A 168 -3.93 -14.87 -10.72
CA GLN A 168 -5.22 -15.10 -10.02
C GLN A 168 -5.41 -14.05 -8.91
N ILE A 169 -4.39 -13.80 -8.09
CA ILE A 169 -4.42 -12.77 -7.06
C ILE A 169 -4.64 -11.39 -7.70
N ALA A 170 -3.93 -11.08 -8.79
CA ALA A 170 -4.06 -9.81 -9.49
C ALA A 170 -5.49 -9.55 -9.99
N LEU A 171 -6.17 -10.55 -10.52
CA LEU A 171 -7.57 -10.44 -10.96
C LEU A 171 -8.50 -10.21 -9.76
N ALA A 172 -8.28 -10.90 -8.64
CA ALA A 172 -9.07 -10.73 -7.44
C ALA A 172 -8.90 -9.31 -6.83
N ILE A 173 -7.68 -8.79 -6.77
CA ILE A 173 -7.43 -7.42 -6.28
C ILE A 173 -7.89 -6.36 -7.28
N ARG A 174 -7.84 -6.64 -8.59
CA ARG A 174 -8.39 -5.76 -9.63
C ARG A 174 -9.89 -5.48 -9.42
N ASP A 175 -10.66 -6.51 -9.07
CA ASP A 175 -12.08 -6.34 -8.79
C ASP A 175 -12.30 -5.42 -7.57
N GLU A 176 -11.43 -5.52 -6.55
CA GLU A 176 -11.47 -4.60 -5.40
C GLU A 176 -11.10 -3.16 -5.78
N VAL A 177 -10.09 -2.98 -6.64
CA VAL A 177 -9.70 -1.66 -7.17
C VAL A 177 -10.87 -1.02 -7.91
N LYS A 178 -11.57 -1.79 -8.73
CA LYS A 178 -12.72 -1.30 -9.49
C LYS A 178 -13.89 -0.93 -8.57
N ASP A 179 -14.21 -1.76 -7.59
CA ASP A 179 -15.28 -1.48 -6.65
C ASP A 179 -14.99 -0.25 -5.77
N LEU A 180 -13.71 -0.01 -5.39
CA LEU A 180 -13.30 1.22 -4.70
C LEU A 180 -13.54 2.46 -5.57
N GLU A 181 -13.16 2.41 -6.85
CA GLU A 181 -13.44 3.51 -7.78
C GLU A 181 -14.94 3.76 -7.92
N ASP A 182 -15.73 2.70 -8.11
CA ASP A 182 -17.20 2.78 -8.25
C ASP A 182 -17.87 3.31 -6.97
N ALA A 183 -17.26 3.09 -5.80
CA ALA A 183 -17.67 3.70 -4.52
C ALA A 183 -17.20 5.15 -4.34
N GLY A 184 -16.52 5.73 -5.34
CA GLY A 184 -16.08 7.13 -5.32
C GLY A 184 -14.71 7.37 -4.67
N ILE A 185 -13.93 6.33 -4.44
CA ILE A 185 -12.55 6.44 -3.97
C ILE A 185 -11.62 6.64 -5.17
N HIS A 186 -11.09 7.84 -5.32
CA HIS A 186 -10.31 8.24 -6.50
C HIS A 186 -8.81 8.34 -6.29
N VAL A 187 -8.32 7.97 -5.12
CA VAL A 187 -6.92 7.69 -4.84
C VAL A 187 -6.85 6.29 -4.27
N ILE A 188 -6.16 5.38 -4.93
CA ILE A 188 -6.09 3.96 -4.54
C ILE A 188 -4.62 3.55 -4.50
N GLN A 189 -4.16 3.09 -3.34
CA GLN A 189 -2.80 2.60 -3.14
C GLN A 189 -2.79 1.07 -3.15
N VAL A 190 -1.91 0.51 -4.00
CA VAL A 190 -1.66 -0.93 -4.12
C VAL A 190 -0.20 -1.19 -3.77
N ASP A 191 0.06 -1.69 -2.57
CA ASP A 191 1.40 -1.79 -2.01
C ASP A 191 2.15 -3.02 -2.48
N GLU A 192 3.33 -2.81 -3.05
CA GLU A 192 4.23 -3.89 -3.50
C GLU A 192 5.54 -3.93 -2.69
N ALA A 193 5.39 -4.09 -1.38
CA ALA A 193 6.50 -4.14 -0.44
C ALA A 193 7.51 -5.28 -0.72
N ALA A 194 7.03 -6.42 -1.25
CA ALA A 194 7.85 -7.59 -1.55
C ALA A 194 8.34 -7.67 -3.01
N PHE A 195 8.15 -6.62 -3.81
CA PHE A 195 8.51 -6.62 -5.23
C PHE A 195 9.99 -6.99 -5.45
N ARG A 196 10.91 -6.30 -4.79
CA ARG A 196 12.34 -6.59 -4.87
C ARG A 196 12.74 -7.83 -4.06
N GLU A 197 12.13 -8.06 -2.92
CA GLU A 197 12.38 -9.23 -2.07
C GLU A 197 12.10 -10.55 -2.80
N GLY A 198 11.11 -10.54 -3.69
CA GLY A 198 10.74 -11.70 -4.51
C GLY A 198 11.72 -12.06 -5.63
N LEU A 199 12.79 -11.29 -5.86
CA LEU A 199 13.78 -11.58 -6.90
C LEU A 199 14.41 -12.96 -6.71
N PRO A 200 14.46 -13.78 -7.76
CA PRO A 200 15.15 -15.08 -7.71
C PRO A 200 16.62 -14.91 -7.33
N VAL A 201 17.18 -15.89 -6.61
CA VAL A 201 18.61 -15.91 -6.24
C VAL A 201 19.52 -15.87 -7.49
N ARG A 202 19.08 -16.50 -8.58
CA ARG A 202 19.82 -16.49 -9.83
C ARG A 202 19.45 -15.28 -10.69
N ARG A 203 20.39 -14.37 -10.92
CA ARG A 203 20.18 -13.16 -11.73
C ARG A 203 19.64 -13.45 -13.15
N ALA A 204 19.98 -14.57 -13.73
CA ALA A 204 19.47 -14.99 -15.05
C ALA A 204 17.93 -15.18 -15.09
N GLN A 205 17.29 -15.32 -13.93
CA GLN A 205 15.83 -15.48 -13.80
C GLN A 205 15.11 -14.14 -13.47
N TRP A 206 15.84 -13.07 -13.25
CA TRP A 206 15.25 -11.77 -12.84
C TRP A 206 14.32 -11.21 -13.91
N ASN A 207 14.70 -11.20 -15.16
CA ASN A 207 13.89 -10.63 -16.23
C ASN A 207 12.53 -11.35 -16.37
N GLU A 208 12.50 -12.66 -16.18
CA GLU A 208 11.24 -13.42 -16.22
C GLU A 208 10.35 -13.04 -15.03
N TYR A 209 10.95 -12.99 -13.83
CA TYR A 209 10.24 -12.59 -12.61
C TYR A 209 9.69 -11.17 -12.72
N LEU A 210 10.57 -10.20 -13.03
CA LEU A 210 10.22 -8.78 -13.10
C LEU A 210 9.13 -8.53 -14.14
N LYS A 211 9.22 -9.22 -15.28
CA LYS A 211 8.18 -9.11 -16.30
C LYS A 211 6.79 -9.47 -15.76
N TRP A 212 6.61 -10.64 -15.17
CA TRP A 212 5.28 -11.02 -14.70
C TRP A 212 4.87 -10.25 -13.43
N ALA A 213 5.81 -9.80 -12.60
CA ALA A 213 5.53 -8.97 -11.44
C ALA A 213 4.97 -7.59 -11.87
N VAL A 214 5.59 -6.95 -12.87
CA VAL A 214 5.08 -5.71 -13.48
C VAL A 214 3.72 -5.95 -14.14
N ASP A 215 3.60 -7.02 -14.95
CA ASP A 215 2.36 -7.34 -15.65
C ASP A 215 1.19 -7.55 -14.68
N THR A 216 1.40 -8.21 -13.53
CA THR A 216 0.36 -8.44 -12.52
C THR A 216 -0.05 -7.17 -11.79
N PHE A 217 0.89 -6.28 -11.45
CA PHE A 217 0.55 -4.96 -10.91
C PHE A 217 -0.28 -4.14 -11.89
N ARG A 218 0.13 -4.08 -13.15
CA ARG A 218 -0.61 -3.37 -14.20
C ARG A 218 -1.99 -3.97 -14.45
N LEU A 219 -2.12 -5.30 -14.43
CA LEU A 219 -3.41 -5.97 -14.54
C LEU A 219 -4.34 -5.55 -13.40
N THR A 220 -3.81 -5.46 -12.18
CA THR A 220 -4.57 -5.03 -11.00
C THR A 220 -5.08 -3.60 -11.12
N THR A 221 -4.29 -2.69 -11.69
CA THR A 221 -4.55 -1.25 -11.64
C THR A 221 -5.12 -0.65 -12.94
N ALA A 222 -5.06 -1.37 -14.05
CA ALA A 222 -5.48 -0.86 -15.37
C ALA A 222 -7.01 -0.81 -15.59
N CYS A 223 -7.81 -1.09 -14.56
CA CYS A 223 -9.28 -1.11 -14.66
C CYS A 223 -9.95 0.22 -14.32
N VAL A 224 -9.19 1.22 -13.87
CA VAL A 224 -9.71 2.52 -13.44
C VAL A 224 -9.64 3.56 -14.56
N GLU A 225 -10.45 4.61 -14.41
CA GLU A 225 -10.43 5.77 -15.29
C GLU A 225 -9.13 6.60 -15.11
N ASP A 226 -8.74 7.33 -16.15
CA ASP A 226 -7.55 8.20 -16.12
C ASP A 226 -7.58 9.24 -14.99
N SER A 227 -8.74 9.57 -14.46
CA SER A 227 -8.92 10.53 -13.36
C SER A 227 -8.77 9.94 -11.96
N THR A 228 -8.67 8.62 -11.84
CA THR A 228 -8.37 7.92 -10.59
C THR A 228 -6.86 7.74 -10.48
N GLN A 229 -6.29 8.15 -9.35
CA GLN A 229 -4.85 8.16 -9.14
C GLN A 229 -4.42 6.87 -8.42
N ILE A 230 -3.50 6.14 -9.04
CA ILE A 230 -2.94 4.91 -8.49
C ILE A 230 -1.62 5.22 -7.78
N HIS A 231 -1.60 4.92 -6.49
CA HIS A 231 -0.39 4.95 -5.67
C HIS A 231 0.19 3.54 -5.49
N SER A 232 1.47 3.46 -5.20
CA SER A 232 2.13 2.26 -4.69
C SER A 232 3.11 2.63 -3.58
N HIS A 233 3.48 1.66 -2.76
CA HIS A 233 4.50 1.83 -1.73
C HIS A 233 5.49 0.68 -1.77
N MET A 234 6.78 1.02 -1.64
CA MET A 234 7.86 0.05 -1.52
C MET A 234 8.68 0.32 -0.26
N CYS A 235 8.74 -0.69 0.62
CA CYS A 235 9.53 -0.64 1.84
C CYS A 235 10.97 -1.10 1.58
N TYR A 236 11.95 -0.48 2.23
CA TYR A 236 13.32 -0.97 2.42
C TYR A 236 14.00 -1.55 1.18
N SER A 237 13.78 -0.99 0.00
CA SER A 237 14.33 -1.50 -1.24
C SER A 237 15.50 -0.66 -1.74
N GLU A 238 16.54 -1.31 -2.28
CA GLU A 238 17.53 -0.68 -3.13
C GLU A 238 17.00 -0.71 -4.57
N PHE A 239 16.86 0.45 -5.20
CA PHE A 239 16.16 0.57 -6.48
C PHE A 239 17.07 0.48 -7.71
N ASN A 240 18.38 0.66 -7.56
CA ASN A 240 19.31 0.76 -8.68
C ASN A 240 19.22 -0.41 -9.68
N ASP A 241 18.92 -1.61 -9.19
CA ASP A 241 18.87 -2.82 -10.02
C ASP A 241 17.52 -3.05 -10.71
N VAL A 242 16.45 -2.34 -10.30
CA VAL A 242 15.06 -2.60 -10.70
C VAL A 242 14.26 -1.32 -11.01
N ILE A 243 14.93 -0.19 -11.16
CA ILE A 243 14.27 1.11 -11.37
C ILE A 243 13.45 1.17 -12.66
N GLU A 244 13.93 0.50 -13.73
CA GLU A 244 13.22 0.40 -15.01
C GLU A 244 11.92 -0.38 -14.85
N ASP A 245 11.95 -1.46 -14.08
CA ASP A 245 10.76 -2.30 -13.81
C ASP A 245 9.77 -1.58 -12.89
N ILE A 246 10.26 -0.81 -11.91
CA ILE A 246 9.41 0.04 -11.06
C ILE A 246 8.71 1.09 -11.93
N ALA A 247 9.42 1.74 -12.83
CA ALA A 247 8.81 2.69 -13.76
C ALA A 247 7.81 1.98 -14.71
N ALA A 248 8.10 0.74 -15.11
CA ALA A 248 7.21 -0.05 -15.96
C ALA A 248 5.91 -0.48 -15.25
N MET A 249 5.86 -0.50 -13.91
CA MET A 249 4.59 -0.67 -13.17
C MET A 249 3.59 0.45 -13.48
N ASP A 250 4.08 1.63 -13.83
CA ASP A 250 3.30 2.80 -14.26
C ASP A 250 2.30 3.29 -13.19
N ALA A 251 2.65 3.15 -11.90
CA ALA A 251 1.91 3.80 -10.81
C ALA A 251 2.04 5.33 -10.95
N ASP A 252 0.95 6.06 -10.69
CA ASP A 252 0.95 7.53 -10.80
C ASP A 252 1.84 8.17 -9.74
N VAL A 253 1.80 7.65 -8.52
CA VAL A 253 2.64 8.07 -7.39
C VAL A 253 3.28 6.85 -6.74
N ILE A 254 4.58 6.87 -6.54
CA ILE A 254 5.26 5.86 -5.75
C ILE A 254 5.81 6.46 -4.46
N SER A 255 5.46 5.91 -3.32
CA SER A 255 6.09 6.25 -2.05
C SER A 255 7.18 5.24 -1.70
N ILE A 256 8.31 5.76 -1.21
CA ILE A 256 9.49 4.97 -0.90
C ILE A 256 10.10 5.45 0.41
N GLU A 257 10.64 4.54 1.21
CA GLU A 257 11.37 4.91 2.42
C GLU A 257 12.75 5.45 2.03
N CYS A 258 13.03 6.73 2.36
CA CYS A 258 14.26 7.44 2.02
C CYS A 258 14.98 8.05 3.22
N SER A 259 14.34 8.15 4.37
CA SER A 259 14.89 8.84 5.54
C SER A 259 16.18 8.19 6.05
N ARG A 260 16.24 6.87 6.09
CA ARG A 260 17.44 6.12 6.53
C ARG A 260 18.63 6.28 5.60
N SER A 261 18.39 6.38 4.31
CA SER A 261 19.42 6.61 3.30
C SER A 261 19.80 8.09 3.17
N ASN A 262 19.16 8.97 3.96
CA ASN A 262 19.35 10.42 3.86
C ASN A 262 19.13 10.96 2.43
N MET A 263 18.10 10.41 1.75
CA MET A 263 17.71 10.68 0.37
C MET A 263 18.70 10.17 -0.71
N GLU A 264 19.69 9.36 -0.37
CA GLU A 264 20.62 8.81 -1.38
C GLU A 264 19.93 7.91 -2.41
N LEU A 265 18.85 7.24 -2.02
CA LEU A 265 18.05 6.42 -2.94
C LEU A 265 17.46 7.24 -4.10
N LEU A 266 17.21 8.52 -3.92
CA LEU A 266 16.70 9.39 -4.99
C LEU A 266 17.68 9.61 -6.14
N LYS A 267 18.96 9.27 -5.99
CA LYS A 267 19.91 9.34 -7.10
C LYS A 267 19.53 8.40 -8.25
N ALA A 268 19.05 7.18 -7.93
CA ALA A 268 18.58 6.24 -8.94
C ALA A 268 17.42 6.83 -9.77
N PHE A 269 16.47 7.49 -9.11
CA PHE A 269 15.34 8.13 -9.78
C PHE A 269 15.75 9.33 -10.63
N LYS A 270 16.73 10.11 -10.17
CA LYS A 270 17.28 11.26 -10.92
C LYS A 270 18.07 10.79 -12.15
N ASP A 271 18.94 9.79 -11.99
CA ASP A 271 19.79 9.30 -13.06
C ASP A 271 18.98 8.59 -14.15
N PHE A 272 17.85 7.99 -13.78
CA PHE A 272 16.89 7.35 -14.68
C PHE A 272 15.90 8.33 -15.32
N ASP A 273 15.77 9.58 -14.79
CA ASP A 273 14.70 10.55 -15.15
C ASP A 273 13.30 9.94 -14.98
N TYR A 274 13.00 9.51 -13.74
CA TYR A 274 11.75 8.83 -13.41
C TYR A 274 10.52 9.66 -13.83
N PRO A 275 9.60 9.10 -14.63
CA PRO A 275 8.59 9.91 -15.31
C PRO A 275 7.41 10.34 -14.45
N ASN A 276 7.10 9.60 -13.36
CA ASN A 276 5.90 9.76 -12.58
C ASN A 276 6.17 10.50 -11.25
N GLU A 277 5.18 10.60 -10.36
CA GLU A 277 5.32 11.31 -9.10
C GLU A 277 5.94 10.41 -8.02
N ILE A 278 6.67 11.02 -7.07
CA ILE A 278 7.40 10.31 -6.02
C ILE A 278 7.11 10.95 -4.66
N GLY A 279 6.80 10.12 -3.67
CA GLY A 279 6.76 10.48 -2.27
C GLY A 279 7.93 9.85 -1.49
N PRO A 280 9.09 10.51 -1.39
CA PRO A 280 10.18 10.03 -0.56
C PRO A 280 9.84 10.23 0.91
N GLY A 281 9.99 9.16 1.72
CA GLY A 281 9.75 9.23 3.16
C GLY A 281 10.71 10.22 3.84
N VAL A 282 10.15 11.15 4.59
CA VAL A 282 10.92 12.18 5.32
C VAL A 282 11.12 11.83 6.80
N TRP A 283 10.55 10.72 7.23
CA TRP A 283 10.70 10.21 8.60
C TRP A 283 10.65 8.68 8.63
N ASP A 284 11.53 8.09 9.46
CA ASP A 284 11.49 6.65 9.73
C ASP A 284 10.50 6.36 10.86
N ILE A 285 9.34 5.82 10.51
CA ILE A 285 8.27 5.44 11.46
C ILE A 285 8.70 4.36 12.48
N HIS A 286 9.76 3.63 12.21
CA HIS A 286 10.32 2.64 13.15
C HIS A 286 11.27 3.24 14.17
N SER A 287 11.68 4.49 13.97
CA SER A 287 12.48 5.21 14.96
C SER A 287 11.59 5.71 16.10
N PRO A 288 11.91 5.41 17.37
CA PRO A 288 11.17 5.96 18.50
C PRO A 288 11.45 7.45 18.73
N ARG A 289 12.44 8.00 18.03
CA ARG A 289 12.81 9.41 18.12
C ARG A 289 11.90 10.25 17.21
N VAL A 290 11.29 11.27 17.78
CA VAL A 290 10.59 12.29 16.99
C VAL A 290 11.63 13.20 16.33
N PRO A 291 11.63 13.36 15.00
CA PRO A 291 12.56 14.24 14.31
C PRO A 291 12.23 15.71 14.62
N SER A 292 13.23 16.56 14.53
CA SER A 292 12.99 18.00 14.56
C SER A 292 12.44 18.49 13.22
N GLN A 293 11.75 19.62 13.25
CA GLN A 293 11.26 20.25 12.04
C GLN A 293 12.39 20.51 11.03
N SER A 294 13.55 20.99 11.49
CA SER A 294 14.71 21.27 10.65
C SER A 294 15.29 20.01 9.97
N GLU A 295 15.20 18.84 10.62
CA GLU A 295 15.62 17.57 9.99
C GLU A 295 14.69 17.20 8.83
N ILE A 296 13.37 17.33 9.03
CA ILE A 296 12.38 17.08 7.97
C ILE A 296 12.56 18.08 6.82
N GLU A 297 12.69 19.39 7.11
CA GLU A 297 12.93 20.44 6.11
C GLU A 297 14.19 20.15 5.28
N ASN A 298 15.29 19.74 5.91
CA ASN A 298 16.52 19.36 5.23
C ASN A 298 16.34 18.16 4.28
N LEU A 299 15.52 17.17 4.65
CA LEU A 299 15.23 16.01 3.78
C LEU A 299 14.36 16.44 2.58
N ILE A 300 13.37 17.31 2.79
CA ILE A 300 12.55 17.86 1.72
C ILE A 300 13.41 18.67 0.74
N GLU A 301 14.32 19.53 1.23
CA GLU A 301 15.25 20.31 0.37
C GLU A 301 16.17 19.38 -0.45
N LYS A 302 16.63 18.25 0.11
CA LYS A 302 17.39 17.25 -0.64
C LYS A 302 16.54 16.58 -1.72
N ALA A 303 15.29 16.25 -1.42
CA ALA A 303 14.36 15.66 -2.38
C ALA A 303 14.11 16.58 -3.57
N LYS A 304 13.91 17.88 -3.33
CA LYS A 304 13.75 18.94 -4.37
C LYS A 304 14.94 19.06 -5.33
N ASN A 305 16.13 18.68 -4.88
CA ASN A 305 17.31 18.67 -5.74
C ASN A 305 17.38 17.44 -6.70
N SER A 306 16.55 16.43 -6.45
CA SER A 306 16.55 15.17 -7.18
C SER A 306 15.28 14.93 -8.00
N VAL A 307 14.16 15.51 -7.60
CA VAL A 307 12.84 15.33 -8.20
C VAL A 307 12.24 16.71 -8.48
N LYS A 308 11.51 16.85 -9.60
CA LYS A 308 10.77 18.06 -9.91
C LYS A 308 9.73 18.35 -8.84
N LEU A 309 9.60 19.61 -8.44
CA LEU A 309 8.71 20.02 -7.36
C LEU A 309 7.24 19.62 -7.61
N GLU A 310 6.81 19.70 -8.86
CA GLU A 310 5.46 19.32 -9.28
C GLU A 310 5.16 17.82 -9.24
N ASN A 311 6.20 16.99 -9.09
CA ASN A 311 6.10 15.54 -8.99
C ASN A 311 6.42 15.02 -7.58
N LEU A 312 6.60 15.91 -6.61
CA LEU A 312 7.03 15.54 -5.27
C LEU A 312 5.86 15.53 -4.28
N TRP A 313 5.69 14.42 -3.59
CA TRP A 313 4.77 14.22 -2.47
C TRP A 313 5.53 14.22 -1.14
N ILE A 314 4.83 14.48 -0.04
CA ILE A 314 5.38 14.40 1.31
C ILE A 314 4.66 13.31 2.10
N ASN A 315 5.43 12.34 2.58
CA ASN A 315 4.95 11.22 3.40
C ASN A 315 6.05 10.77 4.39
N PRO A 316 5.70 10.01 5.43
CA PRO A 316 6.68 9.40 6.34
C PRO A 316 7.54 8.34 5.65
#